data_6c0885b86e25947458a5691922dbea1d
#
_entry.id   6c0885b86e25947458a5691922dbea1d
#
_cell.length_a   1.000
_cell.length_b   1.000
_cell.length_c   1.000
_cell.angle_alpha   90.00
_cell.angle_beta   90.00
_cell.angle_gamma   90.00
#
_symmetry.space_group_name_H-M   'P 1'
#
loop_
_entity.id
_entity.type
_entity.pdbx_description
1 polymer ?
#
loop_
_entity_poly.entity_id
_entity_poly.type
_entity_poly.pdbx_seq_one_letter_code
_entity_poly.pdbx_strand_id
1 'polypeptide(L)'
;FKFEKNDKVEANLIIEQEIKKGETVAKGKEINIKVSEGNGKVKVIVPSAVGKLYSDAKSELDKLKLVVNVKYDTDTSKADGVVLAQSIKQNSEVEEGTMIELTVNRLQKTLTVAIPISTLAAGKTGDIVVRVEATVEGITNTVYNATVSEPYADTSVNINGFSDAKIRIYIDNTLVSEKTVTF
;
A
#
# COMPACT_ATOMS: atom_id res chain seq x y z
N PHE A 1 -19.05 14.64 -41.78
CA PHE A 1 -18.72 13.72 -40.68
C PHE A 1 -19.10 14.38 -39.37
N LYS A 2 -19.69 13.60 -38.45
CA LYS A 2 -19.88 13.99 -37.04
C LYS A 2 -19.08 13.05 -36.17
N PHE A 3 -18.26 13.59 -35.29
CA PHE A 3 -17.51 12.80 -34.32
C PHE A 3 -18.28 12.67 -33.02
N GLU A 4 -18.24 11.48 -32.40
CA GLU A 4 -18.99 11.17 -31.18
C GLU A 4 -18.18 10.18 -30.32
N LYS A 5 -18.11 10.43 -28.99
CA LYS A 5 -17.48 9.49 -28.05
C LYS A 5 -18.25 8.18 -28.01
N ASN A 6 -17.53 7.07 -28.03
CA ASN A 6 -18.13 5.73 -28.03
C ASN A 6 -17.26 4.74 -27.27
N ASP A 7 -17.83 4.10 -26.25
CA ASP A 7 -17.11 3.15 -25.41
C ASP A 7 -16.94 1.75 -26.04
N LYS A 8 -17.68 1.48 -27.14
CA LYS A 8 -17.72 0.15 -27.78
C LYS A 8 -17.01 0.11 -29.13
N VAL A 9 -16.81 1.28 -29.75
CA VAL A 9 -16.21 1.41 -31.08
C VAL A 9 -14.92 2.21 -30.95
N GLU A 10 -13.83 1.64 -31.43
CA GLU A 10 -12.53 2.28 -31.39
C GLU A 10 -12.52 3.62 -32.15
N ALA A 11 -11.61 4.50 -31.77
CA ALA A 11 -11.45 5.80 -32.40
C ALA A 11 -11.19 5.64 -33.91
N ASN A 12 -11.77 6.59 -34.71
CA ASN A 12 -11.69 6.65 -36.16
C ASN A 12 -12.45 5.54 -36.92
N LEU A 13 -13.25 4.72 -36.24
CA LEU A 13 -14.16 3.78 -36.90
C LEU A 13 -15.56 4.38 -37.03
N ILE A 14 -16.28 4.00 -38.08
CA ILE A 14 -17.64 4.45 -38.33
C ILE A 14 -18.60 3.77 -37.35
N ILE A 15 -19.35 4.57 -36.57
CA ILE A 15 -20.41 4.12 -35.66
C ILE A 15 -21.71 3.88 -36.43
N GLU A 16 -22.08 4.81 -37.29
CA GLU A 16 -23.34 4.83 -38.00
C GLU A 16 -23.23 5.58 -39.32
N GLN A 17 -23.98 5.17 -40.29
CA GLN A 17 -24.19 5.88 -41.56
C GLN A 17 -25.68 6.09 -41.83
N GLU A 18 -26.02 7.23 -42.40
CA GLU A 18 -27.41 7.63 -42.71
C GLU A 18 -28.11 6.64 -43.68
N ILE A 19 -27.34 6.11 -44.64
CA ILE A 19 -27.86 5.22 -45.69
C ILE A 19 -27.35 3.81 -45.43
N LYS A 20 -28.23 2.83 -45.42
CA LYS A 20 -27.88 1.44 -45.14
C LYS A 20 -27.11 0.82 -46.31
N LYS A 21 -26.28 -0.18 -45.99
CA LYS A 21 -25.58 -0.97 -46.99
C LYS A 21 -26.58 -1.59 -48.00
N GLY A 22 -26.33 -1.37 -49.29
CA GLY A 22 -27.15 -1.91 -50.39
C GLY A 22 -28.25 -0.99 -50.89
N GLU A 23 -28.52 0.14 -50.26
CA GLU A 23 -29.44 1.15 -50.75
C GLU A 23 -28.86 1.90 -51.96
N THR A 24 -29.70 2.17 -52.96
CA THR A 24 -29.35 2.92 -54.15
C THR A 24 -29.56 4.41 -53.92
N VAL A 25 -28.56 5.22 -54.19
CA VAL A 25 -28.61 6.66 -54.04
C VAL A 25 -28.21 7.36 -55.32
N ALA A 26 -28.69 8.60 -55.48
CA ALA A 26 -28.28 9.43 -56.61
C ALA A 26 -26.80 9.76 -56.55
N LYS A 27 -26.15 9.81 -57.73
CA LYS A 27 -24.74 10.22 -57.82
C LYS A 27 -24.56 11.63 -57.29
N GLY A 28 -23.58 11.80 -56.36
CA GLY A 28 -23.27 13.07 -55.74
C GLY A 28 -24.09 13.38 -54.49
N LYS A 29 -24.96 12.46 -54.03
CA LYS A 29 -25.61 12.64 -52.71
C LYS A 29 -24.58 12.59 -51.59
N GLU A 30 -24.63 13.57 -50.71
CA GLU A 30 -23.86 13.55 -49.47
C GLU A 30 -24.44 12.53 -48.50
N ILE A 31 -23.56 11.80 -47.85
CA ILE A 31 -23.94 10.79 -46.86
C ILE A 31 -23.36 11.23 -45.51
N ASN A 32 -24.24 11.36 -44.52
CA ASN A 32 -23.80 11.61 -43.14
C ASN A 32 -23.31 10.34 -42.50
N ILE A 33 -22.13 10.41 -41.93
CA ILE A 33 -21.55 9.34 -41.14
C ILE A 33 -21.16 9.85 -39.77
N LYS A 34 -21.35 9.03 -38.74
CA LYS A 34 -20.81 9.23 -37.40
C LYS A 34 -19.54 8.43 -37.24
N VAL A 35 -18.52 9.07 -36.74
CA VAL A 35 -17.19 8.49 -36.51
C VAL A 35 -16.92 8.47 -35.02
N SER A 36 -16.40 7.36 -34.52
CA SER A 36 -16.02 7.23 -33.11
C SER A 36 -14.80 8.07 -32.78
N GLU A 37 -14.85 8.80 -31.69
CA GLU A 37 -13.68 9.38 -31.01
C GLU A 37 -13.05 8.39 -30.01
N GLY A 38 -13.61 7.16 -29.91
CA GLY A 38 -13.28 6.22 -28.84
C GLY A 38 -13.87 6.67 -27.49
N ASN A 39 -13.43 6.04 -26.42
CA ASN A 39 -13.87 6.37 -25.07
C ASN A 39 -13.12 7.62 -24.47
N GLY A 40 -12.23 8.21 -25.24
CA GLY A 40 -11.42 9.37 -24.81
C GLY A 40 -10.33 9.04 -23.80
N LYS A 41 -10.09 7.75 -23.52
CA LYS A 41 -9.01 7.31 -22.64
C LYS A 41 -7.75 7.00 -23.43
N VAL A 42 -6.61 7.38 -22.85
CA VAL A 42 -5.30 7.10 -23.42
C VAL A 42 -4.89 5.68 -23.03
N LYS A 43 -4.37 4.92 -23.97
CA LYS A 43 -3.77 3.61 -23.71
C LYS A 43 -2.29 3.77 -23.34
N VAL A 44 -1.85 3.01 -22.37
CA VAL A 44 -0.46 3.02 -21.85
C VAL A 44 0.06 1.59 -21.74
N ILE A 45 1.38 1.43 -21.83
CA ILE A 45 2.05 0.14 -21.69
C ILE A 45 2.48 -0.04 -20.24
N VAL A 46 2.09 -1.15 -19.62
CA VAL A 46 2.43 -1.49 -18.23
C VAL A 46 3.92 -1.83 -18.13
N PRO A 47 4.72 -1.12 -17.31
CA PRO A 47 6.13 -1.42 -17.10
C PRO A 47 6.32 -2.65 -16.19
N SER A 48 7.56 -3.17 -16.15
CA SER A 48 7.93 -4.16 -15.13
C SER A 48 8.10 -3.48 -13.77
N ALA A 49 7.29 -3.86 -12.80
CA ALA A 49 7.42 -3.45 -11.40
C ALA A 49 8.17 -4.49 -10.57
N VAL A 50 8.08 -5.78 -10.93
CA VAL A 50 8.67 -6.88 -10.16
C VAL A 50 10.19 -6.73 -10.05
N GLY A 51 10.70 -6.88 -8.83
CA GLY A 51 12.11 -6.74 -8.49
C GLY A 51 12.58 -5.31 -8.20
N LYS A 52 11.74 -4.29 -8.42
CA LYS A 52 12.01 -2.90 -8.06
C LYS A 52 11.57 -2.59 -6.63
N LEU A 53 12.10 -1.53 -6.03
CA LEU A 53 11.51 -0.96 -4.82
C LEU A 53 10.10 -0.42 -5.14
N TYR A 54 9.19 -0.58 -4.19
CA TYR A 54 7.81 -0.11 -4.35
C TYR A 54 7.72 1.39 -4.69
N SER A 55 8.57 2.22 -4.05
CA SER A 55 8.63 3.66 -4.33
C SER A 55 8.88 3.97 -5.80
N ASP A 56 9.81 3.24 -6.42
CA ASP A 56 10.22 3.45 -7.80
C ASP A 56 9.15 2.92 -8.75
N ALA A 57 8.66 1.70 -8.50
CA ALA A 57 7.57 1.10 -9.27
C ALA A 57 6.31 1.97 -9.24
N LYS A 58 5.93 2.47 -8.05
CA LYS A 58 4.78 3.37 -7.89
C LYS A 58 4.97 4.66 -8.69
N SER A 59 6.14 5.28 -8.60
CA SER A 59 6.44 6.51 -9.35
C SER A 59 6.33 6.32 -10.87
N GLU A 60 6.77 5.18 -11.40
CA GLU A 60 6.62 4.87 -12.82
C GLU A 60 5.15 4.68 -13.23
N LEU A 61 4.38 3.96 -12.42
CA LEU A 61 2.96 3.69 -12.68
C LEU A 61 2.10 4.96 -12.55
N ASP A 62 2.40 5.82 -11.58
CA ASP A 62 1.71 7.10 -11.38
C ASP A 62 1.92 8.05 -12.60
N LYS A 63 3.11 8.07 -13.20
CA LYS A 63 3.38 8.84 -14.44
C LYS A 63 2.51 8.38 -15.61
N LEU A 64 2.11 7.11 -15.61
CA LEU A 64 1.20 6.52 -16.59
C LEU A 64 -0.27 6.64 -16.16
N LYS A 65 -0.53 7.35 -15.05
CA LYS A 65 -1.87 7.54 -14.45
C LYS A 65 -2.57 6.21 -14.13
N LEU A 66 -1.81 5.16 -13.83
CA LEU A 66 -2.35 3.90 -13.33
C LEU A 66 -2.62 4.00 -11.82
N VAL A 67 -3.66 3.33 -11.35
CA VAL A 67 -4.04 3.34 -9.93
C VAL A 67 -3.38 2.14 -9.26
N VAL A 68 -2.48 2.39 -8.30
CA VAL A 68 -1.76 1.32 -7.61
C VAL A 68 -2.50 0.91 -6.34
N ASN A 69 -2.85 -0.37 -6.24
CA ASN A 69 -3.27 -1.04 -5.01
C ASN A 69 -2.10 -1.86 -4.45
N VAL A 70 -1.94 -1.91 -3.12
CA VAL A 70 -0.84 -2.62 -2.47
C VAL A 70 -1.36 -3.78 -1.65
N LYS A 71 -0.76 -4.95 -1.87
CA LYS A 71 -0.85 -6.11 -1.01
C LYS A 71 0.53 -6.44 -0.46
N TYR A 72 0.60 -6.88 0.77
CA TYR A 72 1.87 -7.29 1.39
C TYR A 72 1.99 -8.80 1.45
N ASP A 73 3.21 -9.29 1.27
CA ASP A 73 3.60 -10.68 1.48
C ASP A 73 5.02 -10.71 2.04
N THR A 74 5.49 -11.86 2.53
CA THR A 74 6.80 -12.00 3.14
C THR A 74 7.64 -13.04 2.41
N ASP A 75 8.75 -12.59 1.83
CA ASP A 75 9.81 -13.43 1.28
C ASP A 75 11.14 -13.01 1.91
N THR A 76 11.66 -13.85 2.82
CA THR A 76 12.91 -13.56 3.55
C THR A 76 14.17 -13.60 2.66
N SER A 77 14.05 -14.10 1.43
CA SER A 77 15.15 -14.08 0.43
C SER A 77 15.25 -12.76 -0.33
N LYS A 78 14.27 -11.86 -0.16
CA LYS A 78 14.20 -10.56 -0.83
C LYS A 78 14.30 -9.43 0.17
N ALA A 79 14.80 -8.29 -0.28
CA ALA A 79 14.85 -7.09 0.55
C ALA A 79 13.45 -6.57 0.88
N ASP A 80 13.31 -5.91 2.02
CA ASP A 80 12.09 -5.22 2.42
C ASP A 80 11.72 -4.13 1.40
N GLY A 81 10.43 -4.00 1.09
CA GLY A 81 9.91 -3.02 0.15
C GLY A 81 10.07 -3.37 -1.34
N VAL A 82 10.62 -4.53 -1.68
CA VAL A 82 10.72 -4.98 -3.09
C VAL A 82 9.38 -5.53 -3.58
N VAL A 83 9.00 -5.21 -4.81
CA VAL A 83 7.80 -5.74 -5.45
C VAL A 83 8.04 -7.20 -5.83
N LEU A 84 7.24 -8.11 -5.27
CA LEU A 84 7.29 -9.56 -5.51
C LEU A 84 6.46 -9.97 -6.72
N ALA A 85 5.31 -9.31 -6.93
CA ALA A 85 4.39 -9.61 -8.03
C ALA A 85 3.60 -8.38 -8.47
N GLN A 86 3.09 -8.42 -9.70
CA GLN A 86 2.14 -7.43 -10.23
C GLN A 86 0.98 -8.16 -10.90
N SER A 87 -0.25 -7.63 -10.75
CA SER A 87 -1.48 -8.27 -11.25
C SER A 87 -1.64 -8.19 -12.76
N ILE A 88 -1.09 -7.15 -13.40
CA ILE A 88 -1.11 -6.97 -14.85
C ILE A 88 0.30 -7.21 -15.39
N LYS A 89 0.41 -8.10 -16.38
CA LYS A 89 1.69 -8.46 -16.96
C LYS A 89 2.39 -7.26 -17.59
N GLN A 90 3.72 -7.17 -17.45
CA GLN A 90 4.52 -6.17 -18.17
C GLN A 90 4.26 -6.22 -19.69
N ASN A 91 4.36 -5.09 -20.35
CA ASN A 91 4.08 -4.89 -21.78
C ASN A 91 2.61 -5.09 -22.18
N SER A 92 1.69 -5.29 -21.23
CA SER A 92 0.25 -5.22 -21.53
C SER A 92 -0.16 -3.78 -21.83
N GLU A 93 -1.04 -3.62 -22.81
CA GLU A 93 -1.69 -2.32 -23.10
C GLU A 93 -2.95 -2.20 -22.26
N VAL A 94 -3.08 -1.12 -21.50
CA VAL A 94 -4.24 -0.81 -20.64
C VAL A 94 -4.61 0.66 -20.75
N GLU A 95 -5.83 1.02 -20.33
CA GLU A 95 -6.26 2.42 -20.28
C GLU A 95 -5.69 3.15 -19.06
N GLU A 96 -5.44 4.47 -19.18
CA GLU A 96 -5.19 5.33 -18.01
C GLU A 96 -6.31 5.16 -16.98
N GLY A 97 -5.95 5.17 -15.68
CA GLY A 97 -6.87 4.91 -14.58
C GLY A 97 -7.10 3.43 -14.27
N THR A 98 -6.52 2.50 -15.06
CA THR A 98 -6.59 1.06 -14.74
C THR A 98 -5.89 0.78 -13.41
N MET A 99 -6.55 -0.02 -12.56
CA MET A 99 -5.98 -0.44 -11.28
C MET A 99 -5.02 -1.61 -11.49
N ILE A 100 -3.83 -1.48 -10.93
CA ILE A 100 -2.82 -2.54 -10.84
C ILE A 100 -2.52 -2.86 -9.38
N GLU A 101 -2.60 -4.13 -8.99
CA GLU A 101 -2.19 -4.58 -7.67
C GLU A 101 -0.71 -4.97 -7.69
N LEU A 102 0.05 -4.46 -6.73
CA LEU A 102 1.43 -4.85 -6.47
C LEU A 102 1.51 -5.62 -5.16
N THR A 103 2.10 -6.80 -5.19
CA THR A 103 2.50 -7.52 -3.98
C THR A 103 3.89 -7.04 -3.58
N VAL A 104 4.00 -6.43 -2.40
CA VAL A 104 5.24 -5.83 -1.90
C VAL A 104 5.76 -6.65 -0.74
N ASN A 105 7.07 -6.94 -0.76
CA ASN A 105 7.72 -7.66 0.33
C ASN A 105 7.72 -6.80 1.60
N ARG A 106 7.30 -7.38 2.71
CA ARG A 106 7.29 -6.71 4.01
C ARG A 106 7.87 -7.63 5.05
N LEU A 107 9.08 -7.31 5.49
CA LEU A 107 9.80 -8.09 6.48
C LEU A 107 9.48 -7.60 7.89
N GLN A 108 9.14 -8.54 8.77
CA GLN A 108 8.98 -8.25 10.18
C GLN A 108 10.34 -7.87 10.77
N LYS A 109 10.39 -6.76 11.49
CA LYS A 109 11.57 -6.28 12.19
C LYS A 109 11.43 -6.51 13.68
N THR A 110 12.56 -6.68 14.37
CA THR A 110 12.64 -6.77 15.83
C THR A 110 13.32 -5.53 16.37
N LEU A 111 12.67 -4.86 17.31
CA LEU A 111 13.20 -3.71 18.02
C LEU A 111 13.39 -4.07 19.50
N THR A 112 14.62 -3.86 20.04
CA THR A 112 14.89 -3.97 21.47
C THR A 112 14.66 -2.61 22.12
N VAL A 113 13.70 -2.55 23.06
CA VAL A 113 13.32 -1.33 23.77
C VAL A 113 13.79 -1.40 25.20
N ALA A 114 14.65 -0.46 25.60
CA ALA A 114 15.10 -0.31 26.99
C ALA A 114 13.95 0.19 27.89
N ILE A 115 13.80 -0.41 29.05
CA ILE A 115 12.84 -0.08 30.09
C ILE A 115 13.63 0.38 31.32
N PRO A 116 13.74 1.69 31.57
CA PRO A 116 14.53 2.26 32.64
C PRO A 116 13.78 2.20 33.98
N ILE A 117 13.63 1.01 34.54
CA ILE A 117 12.85 0.77 35.77
C ILE A 117 13.44 1.56 36.92
N SER A 118 14.78 1.61 37.03
CA SER A 118 15.48 2.38 38.08
C SER A 118 15.07 3.86 38.13
N THR A 119 14.87 4.46 36.96
CA THR A 119 14.41 5.86 36.83
C THR A 119 12.90 6.01 37.06
N LEU A 120 12.12 5.12 36.47
CA LEU A 120 10.64 5.19 36.53
C LEU A 120 10.09 4.85 37.91
N ALA A 121 10.80 4.05 38.69
CA ALA A 121 10.46 3.68 40.08
C ALA A 121 11.07 4.61 41.12
N ALA A 122 11.63 5.76 40.74
CA ALA A 122 12.23 6.69 41.65
C ALA A 122 11.27 7.07 42.79
N GLY A 123 11.72 6.89 44.05
CA GLY A 123 10.91 7.16 45.26
C GLY A 123 9.96 6.01 45.67
N LYS A 124 9.96 4.91 44.96
CA LYS A 124 9.31 3.66 45.39
C LYS A 124 10.21 2.90 46.37
N THR A 125 9.60 2.09 47.21
CA THR A 125 10.29 1.19 48.17
C THR A 125 9.65 -0.19 48.18
N GLY A 126 10.43 -1.23 48.40
CA GLY A 126 9.99 -2.61 48.42
C GLY A 126 9.69 -3.17 47.01
N ASP A 127 8.90 -4.22 46.95
CA ASP A 127 8.57 -4.88 45.70
C ASP A 127 7.53 -4.05 44.90
N ILE A 128 7.75 -3.91 43.60
CA ILE A 128 6.84 -3.27 42.65
C ILE A 128 6.47 -4.23 41.53
N VAL A 129 5.28 -4.09 40.96
CA VAL A 129 4.88 -4.82 39.75
C VAL A 129 5.08 -3.93 38.54
N VAL A 130 5.97 -4.37 37.65
CA VAL A 130 6.22 -3.68 36.37
C VAL A 130 5.54 -4.41 35.24
N ARG A 131 4.69 -3.73 34.49
CA ARG A 131 4.02 -4.25 33.30
C ARG A 131 4.31 -3.35 32.11
N VAL A 132 4.73 -3.94 30.98
CA VAL A 132 4.97 -3.24 29.73
C VAL A 132 4.03 -3.79 28.67
N GLU A 133 3.28 -2.89 28.05
CA GLU A 133 2.43 -3.19 26.91
C GLU A 133 3.03 -2.58 25.63
N ALA A 134 2.97 -3.34 24.55
CA ALA A 134 3.29 -2.88 23.21
C ALA A 134 2.06 -2.97 22.30
N THR A 135 1.71 -1.86 21.67
CA THR A 135 0.66 -1.82 20.64
C THR A 135 1.34 -1.66 19.29
N VAL A 136 1.19 -2.67 18.44
CA VAL A 136 1.70 -2.71 17.06
C VAL A 136 0.51 -2.95 16.13
N GLU A 137 0.34 -2.13 15.11
CA GLU A 137 -0.78 -2.24 14.14
C GLU A 137 -2.17 -2.34 14.81
N GLY A 138 -2.35 -1.63 15.92
CA GLY A 138 -3.61 -1.62 16.69
C GLY A 138 -3.80 -2.79 17.65
N ILE A 139 -2.90 -3.77 17.67
CA ILE A 139 -2.95 -4.92 18.58
C ILE A 139 -2.04 -4.65 19.77
N THR A 140 -2.63 -4.70 20.99
CA THR A 140 -1.90 -4.50 22.24
C THR A 140 -1.59 -5.86 22.90
N ASN A 141 -0.33 -6.08 23.21
CA ASN A 141 0.15 -7.24 23.93
C ASN A 141 0.97 -6.83 25.16
N THR A 142 0.86 -7.60 26.24
CA THR A 142 1.78 -7.49 27.38
C THR A 142 3.09 -8.19 27.01
N VAL A 143 4.17 -7.42 26.91
CA VAL A 143 5.50 -7.92 26.50
C VAL A 143 6.45 -8.12 27.68
N TYR A 144 6.09 -7.60 28.85
CA TYR A 144 6.77 -7.81 30.12
C TYR A 144 5.78 -7.67 31.27
N ASN A 145 5.87 -8.56 32.25
CA ASN A 145 5.11 -8.47 33.50
C ASN A 145 5.87 -9.21 34.60
N ALA A 146 6.41 -8.47 35.55
CA ALA A 146 7.19 -9.07 36.64
C ALA A 146 7.11 -8.25 37.91
N THR A 147 7.27 -8.91 39.06
CA THR A 147 7.59 -8.26 40.33
C THR A 147 9.10 -7.99 40.37
N VAL A 148 9.47 -6.77 40.66
CA VAL A 148 10.88 -6.29 40.73
C VAL A 148 11.15 -5.75 42.12
N SER A 149 12.26 -6.25 42.73
CA SER A 149 12.68 -5.82 44.05
C SER A 149 13.82 -4.79 43.97
N GLU A 150 14.02 -4.07 45.04
CA GLU A 150 15.18 -3.17 45.16
C GLU A 150 16.51 -3.95 45.18
N PRO A 151 17.60 -3.42 44.59
CA PRO A 151 17.61 -2.19 43.76
C PRO A 151 17.00 -2.48 42.40
N TYR A 152 16.13 -1.58 41.94
CA TYR A 152 15.40 -1.75 40.69
C TYR A 152 16.33 -1.74 39.49
N ALA A 153 16.55 -2.89 38.89
CA ALA A 153 17.39 -3.01 37.71
C ALA A 153 16.60 -2.69 36.43
N ASP A 154 17.23 -1.96 35.51
CA ASP A 154 16.72 -1.72 34.17
C ASP A 154 16.63 -3.04 33.38
N THR A 155 15.72 -3.12 32.47
CA THR A 155 15.53 -4.26 31.58
C THR A 155 15.29 -3.82 30.12
N SER A 156 15.11 -4.78 29.24
CA SER A 156 14.69 -4.52 27.86
C SER A 156 13.67 -5.53 27.40
N VAL A 157 12.87 -5.15 26.41
CA VAL A 157 11.89 -6.01 25.75
C VAL A 157 12.12 -6.02 24.24
N ASN A 158 11.92 -7.17 23.64
CA ASN A 158 11.92 -7.30 22.18
C ASN A 158 10.49 -7.20 21.65
N ILE A 159 10.31 -6.35 20.66
CA ILE A 159 9.03 -6.12 20.00
C ILE A 159 9.21 -6.43 18.52
N ASN A 160 8.31 -7.23 17.98
CA ASN A 160 8.29 -7.58 16.57
C ASN A 160 7.16 -6.83 15.87
N GLY A 161 7.44 -6.25 14.70
CA GLY A 161 6.43 -5.51 13.95
C GLY A 161 6.89 -5.07 12.57
N PHE A 162 5.99 -4.41 11.88
CA PHE A 162 6.21 -3.85 10.54
C PHE A 162 6.12 -2.33 10.52
N SER A 163 5.60 -1.74 11.59
CA SER A 163 5.34 -0.31 11.72
C SER A 163 5.67 0.15 13.14
N ASP A 164 5.50 1.44 13.40
CA ASP A 164 5.71 2.01 14.73
C ASP A 164 4.97 1.25 15.81
N ALA A 165 5.61 1.12 16.98
CA ALA A 165 5.01 0.54 18.16
C ALA A 165 4.80 1.61 19.25
N LYS A 166 3.63 1.59 19.88
CA LYS A 166 3.34 2.39 21.07
C LYS A 166 3.64 1.55 22.32
N ILE A 167 4.53 2.02 23.15
CA ILE A 167 4.97 1.35 24.39
C ILE A 167 4.37 2.07 25.58
N ARG A 168 3.72 1.32 26.46
CA ARG A 168 3.20 1.81 27.75
C ARG A 168 3.82 1.03 28.89
N ILE A 169 4.31 1.72 29.88
CA ILE A 169 4.94 1.15 31.07
C ILE A 169 4.07 1.50 32.28
N TYR A 170 3.75 0.48 33.05
CA TYR A 170 2.96 0.61 34.27
C TYR A 170 3.80 0.13 35.46
N ILE A 171 3.69 0.83 36.59
CA ILE A 171 4.19 0.40 37.89
C ILE A 171 3.02 0.36 38.86
N ASP A 172 2.77 -0.79 39.50
CA ASP A 172 1.63 -1.02 40.39
C ASP A 172 0.30 -0.61 39.76
N ASN A 173 0.11 -0.99 38.47
CA ASN A 173 -1.03 -0.64 37.62
C ASN A 173 -1.19 0.86 37.28
N THR A 174 -0.24 1.72 37.67
CA THR A 174 -0.24 3.14 37.31
C THR A 174 0.61 3.33 36.06
N LEU A 175 0.05 4.00 35.01
CA LEU A 175 0.82 4.35 33.80
C LEU A 175 1.89 5.41 34.19
N VAL A 176 3.16 5.05 34.03
CA VAL A 176 4.31 5.93 34.35
C VAL A 176 5.05 6.42 33.10
N SER A 177 4.92 5.74 31.98
CA SER A 177 5.55 6.15 30.72
C SER A 177 4.76 5.67 29.50
N GLU A 178 4.69 6.53 28.50
CA GLU A 178 4.18 6.19 27.16
C GLU A 178 5.14 6.77 26.11
N LYS A 179 5.57 5.97 25.13
CA LYS A 179 6.41 6.42 24.02
C LYS A 179 6.09 5.65 22.75
N THR A 180 6.31 6.28 21.58
CA THR A 180 6.31 5.61 20.28
C THR A 180 7.74 5.30 19.87
N VAL A 181 7.96 4.11 19.32
CA VAL A 181 9.24 3.65 18.80
C VAL A 181 9.06 3.19 17.36
N THR A 182 10.06 3.43 16.51
CA THR A 182 10.02 3.14 15.07
C THR A 182 10.96 1.96 14.76
N PHE A 183 10.49 1.02 13.92
CA PHE A 183 11.23 -0.14 13.44
C PHE A 183 12.18 0.19 12.29
#